data_574d20950325e8c777076de5b28afd3c
#
_entry.id   574d20950325e8c777076de5b28afd3c
#
_cell.length_a   1.000
_cell.length_b   1.000
_cell.length_c   1.000
_cell.angle_alpha   90.00
_cell.angle_beta   90.00
_cell.angle_gamma   90.00
#
_symmetry.space_group_name_H-M   'P 1'
#
loop_
_entity.id
_entity.type
_entity.pdbx_description
1 polymer ?
#
loop_
_entity_poly.entity_id
_entity_poly.type
_entity_poly.pdbx_seq_one_letter_code
_entity_poly.pdbx_strand_id
1 'polypeptide(L)'
;TAYRRQRQMCIRDRLGIDIHVVAPLGAEPKDLTVLSEADFNVVLYPETAYTTASWLSRTFGQPFTKTIPIGVQACCDFVKEVCELAGIDSIQALATIKSNASWYARSVDSTYLTGKRVFIFGDATHVIAAARMASTEMGFLVVGMGTYSREFAKEVREAAKIYGVEALITDDYLDVEAKVSELAPELVLGTQMERHIAKRLGVPCAVISAPVHVQDFPARYSPQMGFEGANVIFDTWVHPLMMGLEEHLIMMFREDFEFSHEAPASHLGHAAVNGAVTKPQPAEMPAYFETTELVVSWAPEALKELGKIPFFVRGKARKNTERYAQEQGMKQITVETLYDAKAHFSR
;
A
#
# COMPACT_ATOMS: atom_id res chain seq x y z
N THR A 1 3.68 -17.99 -18.16
CA THR A 1 3.36 -18.19 -19.60
C THR A 1 1.92 -17.81 -19.95
N ALA A 2 0.88 -18.23 -19.21
CA ALA A 2 -0.51 -17.85 -19.49
C ALA A 2 -0.75 -16.34 -19.35
N TYR A 3 -0.19 -15.72 -18.34
CA TYR A 3 -0.34 -14.30 -18.06
C TYR A 3 0.32 -13.40 -19.10
N ARG A 4 1.41 -13.84 -19.69
CA ARG A 4 2.11 -13.17 -20.77
C ARG A 4 1.27 -13.16 -22.05
N ARG A 5 0.66 -14.30 -22.41
CA ARG A 5 -0.25 -14.40 -23.55
C ARG A 5 -1.47 -13.50 -23.35
N GLN A 6 -1.99 -13.37 -22.14
CA GLN A 6 -3.13 -12.53 -21.83
C GLN A 6 -2.81 -11.03 -21.98
N ARG A 7 -1.62 -10.55 -21.59
CA ARG A 7 -1.19 -9.16 -21.85
C ARG A 7 -0.99 -8.88 -23.35
N GLN A 8 -0.38 -9.80 -24.07
CA GLN A 8 -0.23 -9.73 -25.53
C GLN A 8 -1.59 -9.69 -26.21
N MET A 9 -2.53 -10.52 -25.78
CA MET A 9 -3.91 -10.51 -26.27
C MET A 9 -4.60 -9.16 -26.02
N CYS A 10 -4.42 -8.54 -24.86
CA CYS A 10 -5.04 -7.25 -24.57
C CYS A 10 -4.58 -6.12 -25.52
N ILE A 11 -3.29 -6.03 -25.83
CA ILE A 11 -2.77 -5.03 -26.78
C ILE A 11 -3.26 -5.37 -28.19
N ARG A 12 -3.10 -6.61 -28.61
CA ARG A 12 -3.52 -7.08 -29.93
C ARG A 12 -5.03 -6.91 -30.13
N ASP A 13 -5.82 -7.41 -29.19
CA ASP A 13 -7.27 -7.45 -29.33
C ASP A 13 -7.92 -6.07 -29.22
N ARG A 14 -7.31 -5.14 -28.47
CA ARG A 14 -7.88 -3.80 -28.26
C ARG A 14 -7.34 -2.75 -29.23
N LEU A 15 -6.06 -2.86 -29.60
CA LEU A 15 -5.42 -1.87 -30.47
C LEU A 15 -5.16 -2.39 -31.89
N GLY A 16 -5.39 -3.68 -32.16
CA GLY A 16 -5.09 -4.28 -33.44
C GLY A 16 -3.61 -4.37 -33.80
N ILE A 17 -2.72 -4.27 -32.79
CA ILE A 17 -1.28 -4.29 -33.00
C ILE A 17 -0.76 -5.72 -32.89
N ASP A 18 -0.12 -6.22 -33.93
CA ASP A 18 0.52 -7.52 -33.93
C ASP A 18 1.85 -7.47 -33.20
N ILE A 19 2.07 -8.44 -32.30
CA ILE A 19 3.31 -8.56 -31.55
C ILE A 19 4.23 -9.53 -32.26
N HIS A 20 5.30 -8.99 -32.83
CA HIS A 20 6.27 -9.76 -33.59
C HIS A 20 7.17 -10.62 -32.67
N VAL A 21 7.90 -10.00 -31.77
CA VAL A 21 8.79 -10.66 -30.81
C VAL A 21 8.60 -10.11 -29.41
N VAL A 22 8.74 -10.97 -28.40
CA VAL A 22 8.83 -10.55 -26.98
C VAL A 22 10.14 -11.05 -26.42
N ALA A 23 11.05 -10.13 -26.15
CA ALA A 23 12.40 -10.41 -25.61
C ALA A 23 12.62 -9.69 -24.26
N PRO A 24 13.54 -10.16 -23.44
CA PRO A 24 14.31 -11.42 -23.56
C PRO A 24 13.52 -12.65 -23.11
N LEU A 25 12.46 -12.47 -22.32
CA LEU A 25 11.73 -13.55 -21.68
C LEU A 25 10.91 -14.36 -22.68
N GLY A 26 11.35 -15.61 -22.95
CA GLY A 26 10.71 -16.57 -23.86
C GLY A 26 11.10 -16.37 -25.33
N ALA A 27 12.08 -15.51 -25.61
CA ALA A 27 12.72 -15.44 -26.91
C ALA A 27 13.76 -16.55 -27.06
N GLU A 28 13.87 -17.07 -28.25
CA GLU A 28 14.96 -17.96 -28.68
C GLU A 28 16.05 -17.15 -29.42
N PRO A 29 17.28 -17.62 -29.52
CA PRO A 29 18.34 -16.89 -30.26
C PRO A 29 17.94 -16.54 -31.70
N LYS A 30 17.13 -17.37 -32.35
CA LYS A 30 16.60 -17.11 -33.70
C LYS A 30 15.67 -15.89 -33.77
N ASP A 31 14.94 -15.59 -32.68
CA ASP A 31 14.00 -14.47 -32.65
C ASP A 31 14.74 -13.12 -32.64
N LEU A 32 16.03 -13.12 -32.23
CA LEU A 32 16.86 -11.91 -32.27
C LEU A 32 17.17 -11.46 -33.69
N THR A 33 17.19 -12.39 -34.65
CA THR A 33 17.50 -12.08 -36.05
C THR A 33 16.40 -11.29 -36.75
N VAL A 34 15.19 -11.37 -36.26
CA VAL A 34 14.01 -10.71 -36.85
C VAL A 34 13.57 -9.46 -36.05
N LEU A 35 14.32 -9.02 -35.05
CA LEU A 35 13.99 -7.80 -34.28
C LEU A 35 13.94 -6.55 -35.14
N SER A 36 14.71 -6.51 -36.24
CA SER A 36 14.75 -5.39 -37.18
C SER A 36 13.51 -5.28 -38.07
N GLU A 37 12.62 -6.26 -38.04
CA GLU A 37 11.41 -6.30 -38.90
C GLU A 37 10.20 -5.60 -38.28
N ALA A 38 10.30 -5.19 -37.00
CA ALA A 38 9.21 -4.50 -36.31
C ALA A 38 9.15 -3.00 -36.69
N ASP A 39 7.95 -2.43 -36.72
CA ASP A 39 7.73 -1.00 -37.02
C ASP A 39 8.19 -0.11 -35.84
N PHE A 40 7.99 -0.58 -34.60
CA PHE A 40 8.40 0.12 -33.37
C PHE A 40 8.59 -0.88 -32.22
N ASN A 41 9.20 -0.41 -31.13
CA ASN A 41 9.48 -1.24 -29.95
C ASN A 41 8.73 -0.72 -28.71
N VAL A 42 8.14 -1.64 -27.94
CA VAL A 42 7.54 -1.35 -26.65
C VAL A 42 8.52 -1.73 -25.55
N VAL A 43 9.07 -0.74 -24.84
CA VAL A 43 10.00 -0.91 -23.74
C VAL A 43 9.25 -0.84 -22.43
N LEU A 44 9.19 -1.96 -21.69
CA LEU A 44 8.51 -2.04 -20.39
C LEU A 44 9.49 -2.05 -19.22
N TYR A 45 10.76 -2.33 -19.45
CA TYR A 45 11.80 -2.34 -18.43
C TYR A 45 13.13 -1.80 -19.01
N PRO A 46 13.33 -0.47 -18.90
CA PRO A 46 14.46 0.23 -19.50
C PRO A 46 15.82 -0.32 -19.09
N GLU A 47 16.00 -0.73 -17.82
CA GLU A 47 17.28 -1.24 -17.31
C GLU A 47 17.82 -2.41 -18.14
N THR A 48 16.95 -3.22 -18.73
CA THR A 48 17.36 -4.35 -19.58
C THR A 48 17.25 -4.07 -21.08
N ALA A 49 16.35 -3.17 -21.48
CA ALA A 49 15.95 -3.05 -22.88
C ALA A 49 16.44 -1.75 -23.54
N TYR A 50 16.79 -0.71 -22.77
CA TYR A 50 17.06 0.63 -23.35
C TYR A 50 18.24 0.63 -24.35
N THR A 51 19.34 -0.07 -24.03
CA THR A 51 20.51 -0.13 -24.90
C THR A 51 20.15 -0.78 -26.25
N THR A 52 19.39 -1.89 -26.22
CA THR A 52 18.95 -2.59 -27.41
C THR A 52 17.94 -1.75 -28.21
N ALA A 53 16.95 -1.18 -27.54
CA ALA A 53 15.95 -0.31 -28.20
C ALA A 53 16.59 0.93 -28.85
N SER A 54 17.56 1.56 -28.16
CA SER A 54 18.33 2.68 -28.70
C SER A 54 19.19 2.29 -29.89
N TRP A 55 19.78 1.09 -29.87
CA TRP A 55 20.53 0.57 -31.01
C TRP A 55 19.60 0.29 -32.21
N LEU A 56 18.47 -0.37 -32.01
CA LEU A 56 17.46 -0.62 -33.05
C LEU A 56 16.94 0.69 -33.64
N SER A 57 16.69 1.68 -32.81
CA SER A 57 16.23 2.99 -33.25
C SER A 57 17.26 3.70 -34.14
N ARG A 58 18.54 3.68 -33.75
CA ARG A 58 19.62 4.32 -34.55
C ARG A 58 19.96 3.56 -35.81
N THR A 59 19.87 2.24 -35.79
CA THR A 59 20.32 1.38 -36.92
C THR A 59 19.22 1.16 -37.95
N PHE A 60 17.98 0.95 -37.50
CA PHE A 60 16.85 0.58 -38.32
C PHE A 60 15.73 1.63 -38.33
N GLY A 61 15.88 2.74 -37.59
CA GLY A 61 14.87 3.80 -37.51
C GLY A 61 13.64 3.43 -36.71
N GLN A 62 13.68 2.35 -35.92
CA GLN A 62 12.57 1.88 -35.10
C GLN A 62 12.38 2.77 -33.86
N PRO A 63 11.32 3.55 -33.74
CA PRO A 63 11.05 4.28 -32.50
C PRO A 63 10.68 3.32 -31.36
N PHE A 64 10.75 3.79 -30.13
CA PHE A 64 10.39 3.00 -28.96
C PHE A 64 9.71 3.82 -27.88
N THR A 65 8.84 3.16 -27.09
CA THR A 65 8.11 3.81 -25.98
C THR A 65 9.06 4.15 -24.82
N LYS A 66 8.75 5.28 -24.15
CA LYS A 66 9.46 5.77 -22.97
C LYS A 66 8.62 5.69 -21.70
N THR A 67 7.30 5.69 -21.86
CA THR A 67 6.36 5.62 -20.74
C THR A 67 6.24 4.22 -20.21
N ILE A 68 6.38 4.05 -18.91
CA ILE A 68 6.17 2.78 -18.21
C ILE A 68 4.77 2.77 -17.62
N PRO A 69 3.91 1.80 -17.98
CA PRO A 69 2.49 1.78 -17.61
C PRO A 69 2.26 1.26 -16.19
N ILE A 70 2.80 1.98 -15.19
CA ILE A 70 2.58 1.73 -13.75
C ILE A 70 1.78 2.90 -13.19
N GLY A 71 0.61 2.64 -12.64
CA GLY A 71 -0.40 3.62 -12.26
C GLY A 71 -1.38 3.92 -13.39
N VAL A 72 -2.57 4.44 -13.04
CA VAL A 72 -3.68 4.67 -13.98
C VAL A 72 -3.32 5.72 -15.03
N GLN A 73 -2.79 6.86 -14.59
CA GLN A 73 -2.43 7.96 -15.49
C GLN A 73 -1.34 7.53 -16.48
N ALA A 74 -0.30 6.84 -15.98
CA ALA A 74 0.76 6.33 -16.83
C ALA A 74 0.28 5.27 -17.83
N CYS A 75 -0.70 4.46 -17.48
CA CYS A 75 -1.31 3.54 -18.42
C CYS A 75 -2.03 4.29 -19.54
N CYS A 76 -2.73 5.39 -19.24
CA CYS A 76 -3.36 6.22 -20.26
C CYS A 76 -2.31 6.86 -21.18
N ASP A 77 -1.23 7.39 -20.62
CA ASP A 77 -0.17 8.04 -21.39
C ASP A 77 0.61 7.03 -22.25
N PHE A 78 0.85 5.82 -21.70
CA PHE A 78 1.43 4.72 -22.46
C PHE A 78 0.55 4.29 -23.65
N VAL A 79 -0.77 4.21 -23.47
CA VAL A 79 -1.69 3.91 -24.58
C VAL A 79 -1.64 5.00 -25.65
N LYS A 80 -1.60 6.29 -25.26
CA LYS A 80 -1.44 7.40 -26.22
C LYS A 80 -0.13 7.27 -27.00
N GLU A 81 0.98 7.05 -26.31
CA GLU A 81 2.29 6.88 -26.95
C GLU A 81 2.33 5.70 -27.92
N VAL A 82 1.78 4.55 -27.53
CA VAL A 82 1.68 3.38 -28.41
C VAL A 82 0.78 3.66 -29.62
N CYS A 83 -0.35 4.34 -29.42
CA CYS A 83 -1.24 4.71 -30.51
C CYS A 83 -0.58 5.69 -31.49
N GLU A 84 0.20 6.66 -30.99
CA GLU A 84 0.97 7.59 -31.81
C GLU A 84 1.99 6.85 -32.68
N LEU A 85 2.75 5.92 -32.09
CA LEU A 85 3.72 5.10 -32.82
C LEU A 85 3.07 4.19 -33.86
N ALA A 86 1.87 3.69 -33.59
CA ALA A 86 1.10 2.82 -34.50
C ALA A 86 0.23 3.55 -35.50
N GLY A 87 0.12 4.89 -35.43
CA GLY A 87 -0.78 5.67 -36.27
C GLY A 87 -2.28 5.43 -36.01
N ILE A 88 -2.65 5.09 -34.75
CA ILE A 88 -4.03 4.76 -34.33
C ILE A 88 -4.61 5.93 -33.54
N ASP A 89 -5.93 6.14 -33.62
CA ASP A 89 -6.62 7.15 -32.81
C ASP A 89 -6.67 6.75 -31.35
N SER A 90 -5.94 7.51 -30.50
CA SER A 90 -5.86 7.29 -29.07
C SER A 90 -7.16 7.59 -28.33
N ILE A 91 -8.02 8.47 -28.83
CA ILE A 91 -9.30 8.84 -28.20
C ILE A 91 -10.23 7.64 -28.21
N GLN A 92 -10.36 6.97 -29.36
CA GLN A 92 -11.18 5.77 -29.49
C GLN A 92 -10.62 4.62 -28.66
N ALA A 93 -9.29 4.43 -28.65
CA ALA A 93 -8.63 3.41 -27.84
C ALA A 93 -8.89 3.61 -26.34
N LEU A 94 -8.74 4.83 -25.82
CA LEU A 94 -8.97 5.14 -24.40
C LEU A 94 -10.45 5.06 -24.01
N ALA A 95 -11.39 5.41 -24.90
CA ALA A 95 -12.82 5.32 -24.63
C ALA A 95 -13.29 3.88 -24.37
N THR A 96 -12.59 2.88 -24.89
CA THR A 96 -12.88 1.46 -24.68
C THR A 96 -12.31 0.91 -23.38
N ILE A 97 -11.40 1.64 -22.74
CA ILE A 97 -10.70 1.21 -21.53
C ILE A 97 -11.53 1.58 -20.30
N LYS A 98 -11.90 0.59 -19.50
CA LYS A 98 -12.56 0.78 -18.22
C LYS A 98 -11.57 0.49 -17.09
N SER A 99 -11.34 1.47 -16.23
CA SER A 99 -10.57 1.28 -15.00
C SER A 99 -11.52 1.14 -13.81
N ASN A 100 -11.21 0.20 -12.92
CA ASN A 100 -11.92 0.03 -11.66
C ASN A 100 -11.35 0.91 -10.53
N ALA A 101 -10.31 1.70 -10.80
CA ALA A 101 -9.62 2.52 -9.81
C ALA A 101 -10.57 3.46 -9.03
N SER A 102 -11.57 4.03 -9.71
CA SER A 102 -12.58 4.89 -9.06
C SER A 102 -13.44 4.14 -8.03
N TRP A 103 -13.65 2.84 -8.21
CA TRP A 103 -14.36 2.00 -7.24
C TRP A 103 -13.47 1.67 -6.05
N TYR A 104 -12.22 1.29 -6.28
CA TYR A 104 -11.24 1.03 -5.22
C TYR A 104 -10.99 2.26 -4.36
N ALA A 105 -10.86 3.44 -4.97
CA ALA A 105 -10.67 4.69 -4.25
C ALA A 105 -11.84 5.06 -3.30
N ARG A 106 -13.05 4.55 -3.55
CA ARG A 106 -14.20 4.75 -2.67
C ARG A 106 -14.25 3.78 -1.49
N SER A 107 -13.53 2.68 -1.54
CA SER A 107 -13.52 1.66 -0.48
C SER A 107 -12.62 2.04 0.70
N VAL A 108 -11.74 3.01 0.52
CA VAL A 108 -10.81 3.49 1.54
C VAL A 108 -11.08 4.97 1.80
N ASP A 109 -11.07 5.37 3.07
CA ASP A 109 -11.15 6.79 3.43
C ASP A 109 -9.92 7.53 2.89
N SER A 110 -10.14 8.37 1.88
CA SER A 110 -9.08 9.13 1.23
C SER A 110 -8.38 10.09 2.18
N THR A 111 -9.04 10.53 3.25
CA THR A 111 -8.43 11.40 4.27
C THR A 111 -7.36 10.66 5.07
N TYR A 112 -7.47 9.34 5.19
CA TYR A 112 -6.46 8.52 5.85
C TYR A 112 -5.18 8.37 5.02
N LEU A 113 -5.28 8.34 3.70
CA LEU A 113 -4.13 8.19 2.80
C LEU A 113 -3.41 9.51 2.52
N THR A 114 -4.16 10.62 2.42
CA THR A 114 -3.61 11.92 2.04
C THR A 114 -2.55 12.41 3.03
N GLY A 115 -1.38 12.77 2.49
CA GLY A 115 -0.26 13.29 3.28
C GLY A 115 0.58 12.23 3.99
N LYS A 116 0.27 10.93 3.85
CA LYS A 116 1.11 9.85 4.37
C LYS A 116 2.52 9.94 3.81
N ARG A 117 3.51 9.92 4.69
CA ARG A 117 4.92 10.08 4.35
C ARG A 117 5.49 8.77 3.84
N VAL A 118 6.00 8.75 2.62
CA VAL A 118 6.54 7.55 1.99
C VAL A 118 8.01 7.70 1.61
N PHE A 119 8.82 6.68 1.92
CA PHE A 119 10.18 6.50 1.43
C PHE A 119 10.19 5.40 0.37
N ILE A 120 10.87 5.65 -0.76
CA ILE A 120 10.82 4.77 -1.93
C ILE A 120 12.24 4.40 -2.36
N PHE A 121 12.55 3.10 -2.43
CA PHE A 121 13.86 2.63 -2.83
C PHE A 121 13.79 1.34 -3.65
N GLY A 122 14.63 1.20 -4.68
CA GLY A 122 14.63 0.00 -5.52
C GLY A 122 15.30 0.23 -6.87
N ASP A 123 14.86 -0.49 -7.90
CA ASP A 123 15.29 -0.19 -9.27
C ASP A 123 14.68 1.12 -9.78
N ALA A 124 15.37 1.77 -10.70
CA ALA A 124 14.98 3.10 -11.15
C ALA A 124 13.58 3.14 -11.78
N THR A 125 13.22 2.13 -12.56
CA THR A 125 11.91 2.05 -13.23
C THR A 125 10.76 2.05 -12.23
N HIS A 126 10.84 1.17 -11.22
CA HIS A 126 9.80 1.05 -10.20
C HIS A 126 9.79 2.25 -9.24
N VAL A 127 10.96 2.76 -8.86
CA VAL A 127 11.05 3.92 -7.96
C VAL A 127 10.42 5.16 -8.58
N ILE A 128 10.75 5.49 -9.84
CA ILE A 128 10.19 6.65 -10.53
C ILE A 128 8.67 6.51 -10.70
N ALA A 129 8.24 5.32 -11.11
CA ALA A 129 6.81 5.04 -11.29
C ALA A 129 6.04 5.05 -9.96
N ALA A 130 6.62 4.46 -8.89
CA ALA A 130 6.02 4.45 -7.57
C ALA A 130 5.92 5.87 -6.97
N ALA A 131 6.95 6.70 -7.11
CA ALA A 131 6.92 8.07 -6.62
C ALA A 131 5.81 8.89 -7.31
N ARG A 132 5.65 8.72 -8.63
CA ARG A 132 4.57 9.37 -9.37
C ARG A 132 3.20 8.90 -8.89
N MET A 133 2.97 7.57 -8.83
CA MET A 133 1.70 7.00 -8.39
C MET A 133 1.37 7.39 -6.93
N ALA A 134 2.35 7.30 -6.03
CA ALA A 134 2.19 7.68 -4.63
C ALA A 134 1.72 9.13 -4.48
N SER A 135 2.36 10.05 -5.20
CA SER A 135 2.04 11.48 -5.12
C SER A 135 0.73 11.83 -5.84
N THR A 136 0.54 11.37 -7.09
CA THR A 136 -0.55 11.86 -7.95
C THR A 136 -1.84 11.08 -7.81
N GLU A 137 -1.77 9.78 -7.49
CA GLU A 137 -2.95 8.90 -7.45
C GLU A 137 -3.38 8.55 -6.02
N MET A 138 -2.44 8.52 -5.06
CA MET A 138 -2.73 8.16 -3.66
C MET A 138 -2.65 9.34 -2.68
N GLY A 139 -2.13 10.48 -3.12
CA GLY A 139 -2.00 11.67 -2.29
C GLY A 139 -0.93 11.57 -1.19
N PHE A 140 0.04 10.65 -1.35
CA PHE A 140 1.14 10.50 -0.41
C PHE A 140 2.18 11.62 -0.58
N LEU A 141 2.92 11.91 0.48
CA LEU A 141 4.06 12.79 0.48
C LEU A 141 5.35 11.97 0.33
N VAL A 142 6.02 12.09 -0.80
CA VAL A 142 7.33 11.46 -1.01
C VAL A 142 8.37 12.23 -0.20
N VAL A 143 8.89 11.61 0.87
CA VAL A 143 9.87 12.24 1.76
C VAL A 143 11.30 11.82 1.46
N GLY A 144 11.49 10.79 0.65
CA GLY A 144 12.79 10.35 0.17
C GLY A 144 12.63 9.29 -0.91
N MET A 145 13.59 9.25 -1.83
CA MET A 145 13.65 8.22 -2.86
C MET A 145 15.08 7.92 -3.25
N GLY A 146 15.32 6.73 -3.78
CA GLY A 146 16.64 6.32 -4.19
C GLY A 146 16.69 5.02 -4.96
N THR A 147 17.89 4.64 -5.42
CA THR A 147 18.11 3.40 -6.15
C THR A 147 19.46 2.78 -5.79
N TYR A 148 19.50 1.46 -5.82
CA TYR A 148 20.75 0.70 -5.67
C TYR A 148 21.54 0.62 -6.98
N SER A 149 20.90 0.89 -8.13
CA SER A 149 21.55 0.84 -9.44
C SER A 149 22.13 2.19 -9.85
N ARG A 150 23.34 2.19 -10.36
CA ARG A 150 23.95 3.38 -10.97
C ARG A 150 23.40 3.68 -12.36
N GLU A 151 22.89 2.65 -13.03
CA GLU A 151 22.10 2.85 -14.24
C GLU A 151 20.87 3.67 -13.93
N PHE A 152 20.49 4.57 -14.81
CA PHE A 152 19.36 5.48 -14.60
C PHE A 152 19.38 6.32 -13.32
N ALA A 153 20.53 6.40 -12.62
CA ALA A 153 20.69 7.27 -11.46
C ALA A 153 20.41 8.76 -11.78
N LYS A 154 20.68 9.18 -13.03
CA LYS A 154 20.35 10.52 -13.50
C LYS A 154 18.84 10.73 -13.54
N GLU A 155 18.11 9.79 -14.08
CA GLU A 155 16.64 9.80 -14.19
C GLU A 155 15.98 9.83 -12.81
N VAL A 156 16.51 9.05 -11.86
CA VAL A 156 16.05 9.08 -10.45
C VAL A 156 16.31 10.43 -9.80
N ARG A 157 17.48 11.07 -10.04
CA ARG A 157 17.75 12.43 -9.54
C ARG A 157 16.81 13.46 -10.14
N GLU A 158 16.52 13.37 -11.44
CA GLU A 158 15.57 14.28 -12.08
C GLU A 158 14.16 14.10 -11.53
N ALA A 159 13.72 12.86 -11.32
CA ALA A 159 12.44 12.58 -10.68
C ALA A 159 12.37 13.08 -9.24
N ALA A 160 13.44 12.92 -8.46
CA ALA A 160 13.52 13.39 -7.07
C ALA A 160 13.32 14.90 -6.93
N LYS A 161 13.80 15.69 -7.89
CA LYS A 161 13.61 17.15 -7.90
C LYS A 161 12.13 17.56 -7.93
N ILE A 162 11.27 16.75 -8.56
CA ILE A 162 9.82 17.01 -8.63
C ILE A 162 9.21 17.03 -7.24
N TYR A 163 9.73 16.21 -6.33
CA TYR A 163 9.24 16.08 -4.95
C TYR A 163 10.05 16.92 -3.95
N GLY A 164 11.05 17.66 -4.42
CA GLY A 164 11.92 18.48 -3.56
C GLY A 164 12.83 17.65 -2.64
N VAL A 165 13.15 16.41 -3.01
CA VAL A 165 14.00 15.50 -2.24
C VAL A 165 15.31 15.20 -2.96
N GLU A 166 16.33 14.87 -2.19
CA GLU A 166 17.61 14.39 -2.74
C GLU A 166 17.55 12.89 -2.97
N ALA A 167 17.98 12.44 -4.17
CA ALA A 167 17.99 11.03 -4.51
C ALA A 167 19.17 10.31 -3.83
N LEU A 168 18.88 9.26 -3.07
CA LEU A 168 19.87 8.38 -2.48
C LEU A 168 20.31 7.33 -3.52
N ILE A 169 21.60 7.40 -3.95
CA ILE A 169 22.17 6.45 -4.89
C ILE A 169 23.23 5.65 -4.16
N THR A 170 22.88 4.47 -3.68
CA THR A 170 23.77 3.61 -2.90
C THR A 170 23.37 2.15 -3.05
N ASP A 171 24.33 1.25 -2.95
CA ASP A 171 24.15 -0.19 -2.82
C ASP A 171 24.39 -0.69 -1.37
N ASP A 172 24.72 0.24 -0.46
CA ASP A 172 24.85 -0.04 0.96
C ASP A 172 23.51 0.06 1.68
N TYR A 173 23.01 -1.06 2.18
CA TYR A 173 21.76 -1.10 2.93
C TYR A 173 21.81 -0.34 4.27
N LEU A 174 23.01 -0.09 4.83
CA LEU A 174 23.16 0.69 6.06
C LEU A 174 22.91 2.18 5.82
N ASP A 175 23.33 2.70 4.67
CA ASP A 175 23.00 4.07 4.25
C ASP A 175 21.48 4.24 4.09
N VAL A 176 20.83 3.23 3.49
CA VAL A 176 19.37 3.23 3.33
C VAL A 176 18.68 3.18 4.70
N GLU A 177 19.13 2.32 5.63
CA GLU A 177 18.57 2.23 6.98
C GLU A 177 18.73 3.54 7.76
N ALA A 178 19.90 4.17 7.69
CA ALA A 178 20.15 5.46 8.30
C ALA A 178 19.19 6.53 7.75
N LYS A 179 18.98 6.54 6.43
CA LYS A 179 18.07 7.49 5.78
C LYS A 179 16.60 7.26 6.12
N VAL A 180 16.15 6.01 6.18
CA VAL A 180 14.79 5.67 6.64
C VAL A 180 14.58 6.08 8.08
N SER A 181 15.58 5.85 8.94
CA SER A 181 15.52 6.25 10.36
C SER A 181 15.47 7.78 10.52
N GLU A 182 16.26 8.52 9.74
CA GLU A 182 16.29 9.99 9.73
C GLU A 182 14.94 10.57 9.30
N LEU A 183 14.40 10.04 8.20
CA LEU A 183 13.17 10.55 7.60
C LEU A 183 11.91 10.10 8.32
N ALA A 184 11.95 9.01 9.08
CA ALA A 184 10.82 8.42 9.80
C ALA A 184 9.52 8.38 8.95
N PRO A 185 9.49 7.65 7.81
CA PRO A 185 8.32 7.55 6.97
C PRO A 185 7.23 6.69 7.63
N GLU A 186 5.99 6.87 7.19
CA GLU A 186 4.85 6.04 7.60
C GLU A 186 4.69 4.78 6.74
N LEU A 187 5.32 4.76 5.56
CA LEU A 187 5.36 3.61 4.65
C LEU A 187 6.71 3.57 3.94
N VAL A 188 7.27 2.38 3.82
CA VAL A 188 8.45 2.11 2.99
C VAL A 188 8.01 1.30 1.77
N LEU A 189 8.29 1.83 0.57
CA LEU A 189 8.15 1.11 -0.69
C LEU A 189 9.56 0.72 -1.14
N GLY A 190 9.89 -0.57 -1.10
CA GLY A 190 11.26 -0.96 -1.28
C GLY A 190 11.45 -2.33 -1.94
N THR A 191 12.60 -2.91 -1.67
CA THR A 191 12.93 -4.29 -2.00
C THR A 191 12.80 -5.16 -0.76
N GLN A 192 13.16 -6.42 -0.87
CA GLN A 192 13.30 -7.30 0.30
C GLN A 192 14.23 -6.72 1.37
N MET A 193 15.27 -5.97 0.98
CA MET A 193 16.21 -5.40 1.95
C MET A 193 15.55 -4.30 2.77
N GLU A 194 14.85 -3.38 2.14
CA GLU A 194 14.08 -2.32 2.81
C GLU A 194 12.95 -2.89 3.66
N ARG A 195 12.38 -4.02 3.26
CA ARG A 195 11.41 -4.74 4.09
C ARG A 195 12.00 -5.21 5.42
N HIS A 196 13.24 -5.71 5.40
CA HIS A 196 13.94 -6.08 6.65
C HIS A 196 14.23 -4.87 7.52
N ILE A 197 14.65 -3.75 6.92
CA ILE A 197 14.86 -2.46 7.60
C ILE A 197 13.55 -1.99 8.23
N ALA A 198 12.49 -1.90 7.45
CA ALA A 198 11.18 -1.45 7.89
C ALA A 198 10.64 -2.30 9.04
N LYS A 199 10.81 -3.63 8.97
CA LYS A 199 10.42 -4.53 10.06
C LYS A 199 11.19 -4.28 11.36
N ARG A 200 12.50 -3.98 11.29
CA ARG A 200 13.29 -3.61 12.48
C ARG A 200 12.84 -2.28 13.08
N LEU A 201 12.46 -1.34 12.23
CA LEU A 201 12.03 0.00 12.64
C LEU A 201 10.53 0.08 12.99
N GLY A 202 9.77 -1.01 12.82
CA GLY A 202 8.32 -1.03 13.06
C GLY A 202 7.52 -0.20 12.05
N VAL A 203 8.02 -0.02 10.83
CA VAL A 203 7.36 0.75 9.78
C VAL A 203 6.68 -0.19 8.78
N PRO A 204 5.44 0.09 8.35
CA PRO A 204 4.79 -0.63 7.27
C PRO A 204 5.64 -0.63 5.98
N CYS A 205 5.64 -1.75 5.26
CA CYS A 205 6.41 -1.87 4.03
C CYS A 205 5.67 -2.67 2.96
N ALA A 206 5.81 -2.23 1.70
CA ALA A 206 5.44 -3.01 0.53
C ALA A 206 6.63 -3.18 -0.41
N VAL A 207 6.79 -4.38 -0.97
CA VAL A 207 7.88 -4.67 -1.92
C VAL A 207 7.43 -4.31 -3.32
N ILE A 208 8.19 -3.43 -3.99
CA ILE A 208 7.88 -2.89 -5.32
C ILE A 208 8.84 -3.35 -6.41
N SER A 209 10.05 -3.78 -6.07
CA SER A 209 11.06 -4.21 -7.04
C SER A 209 11.97 -5.30 -6.50
N ALA A 210 12.77 -5.89 -7.39
CA ALA A 210 13.81 -6.84 -7.00
C ALA A 210 14.91 -6.15 -6.15
N PRO A 211 15.59 -6.91 -5.28
CA PRO A 211 15.38 -8.31 -4.96
C PRO A 211 14.07 -8.56 -4.18
N VAL A 212 13.44 -9.68 -4.43
CA VAL A 212 12.17 -10.07 -3.83
C VAL A 212 12.29 -11.41 -3.10
N HIS A 213 11.49 -11.58 -2.03
CA HIS A 213 11.35 -12.87 -1.37
C HIS A 213 10.17 -13.66 -1.96
N VAL A 214 10.09 -14.97 -1.69
CA VAL A 214 9.05 -15.84 -2.24
C VAL A 214 7.63 -15.32 -1.97
N GLN A 215 7.37 -14.78 -0.78
CA GLN A 215 6.04 -14.25 -0.41
C GLN A 215 5.70 -12.91 -1.07
N ASP A 216 6.71 -12.17 -1.53
CA ASP A 216 6.53 -10.87 -2.19
C ASP A 216 6.77 -10.97 -3.70
N PHE A 217 7.14 -12.15 -4.19
CA PHE A 217 7.41 -12.35 -5.60
C PHE A 217 6.15 -12.04 -6.40
N PRO A 218 6.20 -11.09 -7.37
CA PRO A 218 5.05 -10.74 -8.18
C PRO A 218 4.68 -11.92 -9.06
N ALA A 219 3.88 -12.79 -8.50
CA ALA A 219 3.38 -13.97 -9.18
C ALA A 219 2.51 -13.54 -10.37
N ARG A 220 2.14 -14.53 -11.19
CA ARG A 220 1.26 -14.33 -12.35
C ARG A 220 -0.08 -13.67 -12.00
N TYR A 221 -0.46 -13.67 -10.74
CA TYR A 221 -1.71 -13.11 -10.23
C TYR A 221 -1.56 -11.70 -9.62
N SER A 222 -0.36 -11.18 -9.52
CA SER A 222 -0.04 -9.85 -8.98
C SER A 222 0.67 -8.98 -10.02
N PRO A 223 -0.02 -8.50 -11.05
CA PRO A 223 0.58 -7.60 -12.01
C PRO A 223 0.91 -6.26 -11.39
N GLN A 224 1.98 -5.62 -11.86
CA GLN A 224 2.32 -4.25 -11.46
C GLN A 224 2.12 -3.24 -12.58
N MET A 225 1.96 -3.70 -13.83
CA MET A 225 1.75 -2.85 -14.99
C MET A 225 0.34 -2.99 -15.54
N GLY A 226 -0.13 -1.93 -16.20
CA GLY A 226 -1.48 -1.87 -16.76
C GLY A 226 -2.52 -1.44 -15.71
N PHE A 227 -3.76 -1.28 -16.12
CA PHE A 227 -4.85 -0.83 -15.25
C PHE A 227 -5.12 -1.79 -14.09
N GLU A 228 -5.07 -3.09 -14.32
CA GLU A 228 -5.18 -4.09 -13.26
C GLU A 228 -3.95 -4.06 -12.33
N GLY A 229 -2.77 -3.74 -12.87
CA GLY A 229 -1.57 -3.52 -12.06
C GLY A 229 -1.73 -2.34 -11.10
N ALA A 230 -2.36 -1.26 -11.53
CA ALA A 230 -2.65 -0.12 -10.67
C ALA A 230 -3.58 -0.50 -9.50
N ASN A 231 -4.59 -1.33 -9.76
CA ASN A 231 -5.48 -1.84 -8.71
C ASN A 231 -4.72 -2.71 -7.69
N VAL A 232 -3.88 -3.63 -8.17
CA VAL A 232 -3.06 -4.50 -7.29
C VAL A 232 -2.08 -3.68 -6.45
N ILE A 233 -1.45 -2.66 -7.04
CA ILE A 233 -0.53 -1.78 -6.33
C ILE A 233 -1.27 -0.99 -5.23
N PHE A 234 -2.45 -0.44 -5.56
CA PHE A 234 -3.27 0.25 -4.58
C PHE A 234 -3.55 -0.64 -3.37
N ASP A 235 -4.06 -1.84 -3.59
CA ASP A 235 -4.36 -2.81 -2.55
C ASP A 235 -3.10 -3.19 -1.74
N THR A 236 -2.00 -3.50 -2.43
CA THR A 236 -0.73 -3.89 -1.81
C THR A 236 -0.12 -2.79 -0.92
N TRP A 237 -0.29 -1.51 -1.27
CA TRP A 237 0.27 -0.42 -0.47
C TRP A 237 -0.65 0.02 0.66
N VAL A 238 -1.96 -0.08 0.46
CA VAL A 238 -2.96 0.27 1.49
C VAL A 238 -3.00 -0.76 2.61
N HIS A 239 -2.89 -2.05 2.30
CA HIS A 239 -2.93 -3.12 3.29
C HIS A 239 -1.94 -2.93 4.46
N PRO A 240 -0.62 -2.73 4.24
CA PRO A 240 0.32 -2.54 5.35
C PRO A 240 0.00 -1.31 6.22
N LEU A 241 -0.52 -0.24 5.60
CA LEU A 241 -0.95 0.96 6.34
C LEU A 241 -2.17 0.68 7.22
N MET A 242 -3.15 -0.05 6.70
CA MET A 242 -4.36 -0.40 7.44
C MET A 242 -4.07 -1.40 8.57
N MET A 243 -3.19 -2.37 8.34
CA MET A 243 -2.74 -3.30 9.39
C MET A 243 -1.99 -2.58 10.51
N GLY A 244 -1.17 -1.58 10.19
CA GLY A 244 -0.51 -0.75 11.21
C GLY A 244 -1.53 0.02 12.07
N LEU A 245 -2.64 0.47 11.49
CA LEU A 245 -3.74 1.06 12.25
C LEU A 245 -4.41 0.02 13.16
N GLU A 246 -4.65 -1.19 12.66
CA GLU A 246 -5.23 -2.28 13.43
C GLU A 246 -4.34 -2.67 14.62
N GLU A 247 -3.04 -2.83 14.42
CA GLU A 247 -2.08 -3.10 15.50
C GLU A 247 -2.09 -1.98 16.55
N HIS A 248 -2.15 -0.73 16.12
CA HIS A 248 -2.26 0.41 17.04
C HIS A 248 -3.56 0.37 17.85
N LEU A 249 -4.68 0.04 17.21
CA LEU A 249 -5.95 -0.14 17.89
C LEU A 249 -5.91 -1.31 18.88
N ILE A 250 -5.36 -2.45 18.48
CA ILE A 250 -5.18 -3.62 19.36
C ILE A 250 -4.30 -3.25 20.56
N MET A 251 -3.21 -2.52 20.37
CA MET A 251 -2.38 -2.05 21.48
C MET A 251 -3.13 -1.10 22.42
N MET A 252 -3.92 -0.16 21.88
CA MET A 252 -4.77 0.74 22.67
C MET A 252 -5.82 -0.02 23.49
N PHE A 253 -6.34 -1.12 22.93
CA PHE A 253 -7.40 -1.93 23.51
C PHE A 253 -6.90 -3.24 24.17
N ARG A 254 -5.58 -3.36 24.38
CA ARG A 254 -4.94 -4.59 24.86
C ARG A 254 -5.50 -5.11 26.18
N GLU A 255 -5.98 -4.22 27.02
CA GLU A 255 -6.61 -4.56 28.31
C GLU A 255 -8.13 -4.75 28.20
N ASP A 256 -8.70 -4.58 27.01
CA ASP A 256 -10.11 -4.83 26.79
C ASP A 256 -10.36 -6.34 26.63
N PHE A 257 -11.42 -6.84 27.23
CA PHE A 257 -11.75 -8.28 27.23
C PHE A 257 -11.88 -8.85 25.81
N GLU A 258 -12.39 -8.07 24.87
CA GLU A 258 -12.57 -8.51 23.47
C GLU A 258 -11.25 -8.58 22.67
N PHE A 259 -10.22 -7.86 23.12
CA PHE A 259 -8.94 -7.74 22.42
C PHE A 259 -7.75 -8.28 23.23
N SER A 260 -8.01 -9.02 24.31
CA SER A 260 -6.93 -9.65 25.09
C SER A 260 -6.33 -10.82 24.30
N HIS A 261 -5.03 -11.09 24.51
CA HIS A 261 -4.35 -12.24 23.90
C HIS A 261 -4.93 -13.59 24.33
N GLU A 262 -5.72 -13.61 25.40
CA GLU A 262 -6.39 -14.79 25.93
C GLU A 262 -7.83 -14.93 25.44
N ALA A 263 -8.36 -13.91 24.75
CA ALA A 263 -9.71 -13.97 24.20
C ALA A 263 -9.78 -14.98 23.05
N PRO A 264 -10.70 -15.95 23.09
CA PRO A 264 -10.91 -16.86 21.98
C PRO A 264 -11.46 -16.07 20.79
N ALA A 265 -11.11 -16.50 19.57
CA ALA A 265 -11.65 -15.91 18.36
C ALA A 265 -13.19 -15.95 18.39
N SER A 266 -13.84 -14.81 18.21
CA SER A 266 -15.29 -14.64 18.38
C SER A 266 -16.13 -15.58 17.51
N HIS A 267 -15.64 -15.97 16.33
CA HIS A 267 -16.30 -16.92 15.43
C HIS A 267 -16.18 -18.39 15.87
N LEU A 268 -15.28 -18.70 16.81
CA LEU A 268 -15.15 -20.05 17.38
C LEU A 268 -16.02 -20.26 18.63
N GLY A 269 -16.52 -19.18 19.23
CA GLY A 269 -17.35 -19.22 20.43
C GLY A 269 -18.69 -19.95 20.26
N HIS A 270 -19.18 -20.12 19.03
CA HIS A 270 -20.41 -20.84 18.73
C HIS A 270 -20.21 -22.33 18.37
N ALA A 271 -18.98 -22.77 18.11
CA ALA A 271 -18.70 -24.17 17.73
C ALA A 271 -18.41 -25.07 18.93
N ALA A 272 -18.20 -24.55 20.11
CA ALA A 272 -17.76 -25.31 21.29
C ALA A 272 -18.91 -25.85 22.19
N VAL A 273 -20.18 -25.80 21.78
CA VAL A 273 -21.31 -26.12 22.64
C VAL A 273 -21.65 -27.62 22.66
N ASN A 274 -21.00 -28.46 21.84
CA ASN A 274 -21.31 -29.93 21.78
C ASN A 274 -20.20 -30.88 22.22
N GLY A 275 -19.16 -30.38 22.88
CA GLY A 275 -18.16 -31.24 23.54
C GLY A 275 -18.10 -30.90 25.02
N ALA A 276 -18.45 -31.88 25.88
CA ALA A 276 -18.41 -31.73 27.32
C ALA A 276 -17.04 -31.23 27.80
N VAL A 277 -16.90 -29.95 28.00
CA VAL A 277 -15.82 -29.37 28.78
C VAL A 277 -16.41 -29.01 30.14
N THR A 278 -15.98 -29.73 31.16
CA THR A 278 -16.20 -29.46 32.56
C THR A 278 -15.90 -27.98 32.83
N LYS A 279 -16.92 -27.25 33.28
CA LYS A 279 -16.76 -25.88 33.78
C LYS A 279 -15.60 -25.86 34.78
N PRO A 280 -14.63 -24.95 34.66
CA PRO A 280 -13.74 -24.65 35.77
C PRO A 280 -14.62 -24.17 36.94
N GLN A 281 -14.53 -24.83 38.08
CA GLN A 281 -15.09 -24.29 39.31
C GLN A 281 -14.52 -22.88 39.51
N PRO A 282 -15.34 -21.91 39.93
CA PRO A 282 -14.82 -20.61 40.34
C PRO A 282 -13.83 -20.82 41.46
N ALA A 283 -12.57 -20.44 41.24
CA ALA A 283 -11.63 -20.30 42.33
C ALA A 283 -12.21 -19.26 43.30
N GLU A 284 -12.38 -19.64 44.56
CA GLU A 284 -12.78 -18.75 45.62
C GLU A 284 -11.77 -17.56 45.66
N MET A 285 -12.25 -16.42 45.23
CA MET A 285 -11.52 -15.16 45.44
C MET A 285 -11.53 -14.82 46.93
N PRO A 286 -10.39 -14.44 47.51
CA PRO A 286 -10.37 -13.96 48.89
C PRO A 286 -11.24 -12.69 48.96
N ALA A 287 -12.19 -12.74 49.90
CA ALA A 287 -13.02 -11.61 50.26
C ALA A 287 -12.14 -10.48 50.81
N TYR A 288 -11.91 -9.45 49.99
CA TYR A 288 -11.50 -8.14 50.51
C TYR A 288 -12.00 -7.01 49.62
N PHE A 289 -12.69 -6.10 50.27
CA PHE A 289 -13.28 -4.84 49.83
C PHE A 289 -14.66 -4.88 49.15
N GLU A 290 -15.68 -4.74 50.00
CA GLU A 290 -16.92 -4.04 49.64
C GLU A 290 -16.58 -2.60 49.26
N THR A 291 -16.35 -2.35 47.96
CA THR A 291 -16.47 -1.00 47.42
C THR A 291 -17.94 -0.79 47.06
N THR A 292 -18.57 0.06 47.77
CA THR A 292 -19.89 0.63 47.42
C THR A 292 -19.79 1.21 46.02
N GLU A 293 -20.28 0.50 45.00
CA GLU A 293 -20.39 0.99 43.65
C GLU A 293 -21.27 2.22 43.65
N LEU A 294 -20.66 3.40 43.47
CA LEU A 294 -21.40 4.61 43.16
C LEU A 294 -21.99 4.42 41.77
N VAL A 295 -23.29 4.18 41.70
CA VAL A 295 -24.03 4.10 40.44
C VAL A 295 -23.98 5.49 39.80
N VAL A 296 -23.12 5.68 38.83
CA VAL A 296 -22.96 6.94 38.10
C VAL A 296 -24.04 6.99 37.01
N SER A 297 -24.84 8.05 36.99
CA SER A 297 -25.89 8.24 35.96
C SER A 297 -25.37 9.06 34.78
N TRP A 298 -25.82 8.75 33.57
CA TRP A 298 -25.50 9.52 32.37
C TRP A 298 -26.52 10.59 32.08
N ALA A 299 -26.08 11.81 31.82
CA ALA A 299 -26.95 12.88 31.31
C ALA A 299 -27.37 12.55 29.86
N PRO A 300 -28.63 12.88 29.46
CA PRO A 300 -29.14 12.61 28.12
C PRO A 300 -28.26 13.19 26.98
N GLU A 301 -27.66 14.33 27.24
CA GLU A 301 -26.77 15.05 26.31
C GLU A 301 -25.43 14.32 26.15
N ALA A 302 -24.87 13.79 27.22
CA ALA A 302 -23.65 13.00 27.21
C ALA A 302 -23.85 11.66 26.46
N LEU A 303 -25.03 11.04 26.58
CA LEU A 303 -25.37 9.84 25.79
C LEU A 303 -25.49 10.14 24.29
N LYS A 304 -25.97 11.32 23.90
CA LYS A 304 -26.01 11.75 22.50
C LYS A 304 -24.60 11.95 21.96
N GLU A 305 -23.70 12.57 22.72
CA GLU A 305 -22.30 12.74 22.33
C GLU A 305 -21.56 11.39 22.26
N LEU A 306 -21.79 10.49 23.22
CA LEU A 306 -21.28 9.13 23.16
C LEU A 306 -21.77 8.38 21.91
N GLY A 307 -23.01 8.66 21.47
CA GLY A 307 -23.59 8.08 20.25
C GLY A 307 -22.89 8.50 18.96
N LYS A 308 -22.20 9.64 18.92
CA LYS A 308 -21.41 10.10 17.77
C LYS A 308 -20.06 9.37 17.63
N ILE A 309 -19.62 8.73 18.71
CA ILE A 309 -18.38 7.93 18.68
C ILE A 309 -18.64 6.64 17.88
N PRO A 310 -17.71 6.25 16.98
CA PRO A 310 -17.82 5.00 16.23
C PRO A 310 -18.11 3.82 17.15
N PHE A 311 -18.98 2.90 16.71
CA PHE A 311 -19.52 1.82 17.54
C PHE A 311 -18.44 0.94 18.18
N PHE A 312 -17.32 0.73 17.48
CA PHE A 312 -16.20 -0.10 17.93
C PHE A 312 -15.34 0.54 19.04
N VAL A 313 -15.41 1.87 19.24
CA VAL A 313 -14.70 2.59 20.32
C VAL A 313 -15.65 3.04 21.42
N ARG A 314 -16.96 3.04 21.14
CA ARG A 314 -17.99 3.58 22.05
C ARG A 314 -18.03 2.90 23.41
N GLY A 315 -17.87 1.58 23.44
CA GLY A 315 -17.85 0.78 24.68
C GLY A 315 -16.72 1.21 25.62
N LYS A 316 -15.50 1.41 25.09
CA LYS A 316 -14.36 1.85 25.87
C LYS A 316 -14.48 3.30 26.32
N ALA A 317 -14.91 4.17 25.44
CA ALA A 317 -15.17 5.57 25.80
C ALA A 317 -16.16 5.66 26.98
N ARG A 318 -17.22 4.85 26.94
CA ARG A 318 -18.18 4.73 28.03
C ARG A 318 -17.54 4.27 29.34
N LYS A 319 -16.82 3.15 29.31
CA LYS A 319 -16.17 2.53 30.48
C LYS A 319 -15.10 3.45 31.09
N ASN A 320 -14.29 4.07 30.25
CA ASN A 320 -13.26 5.02 30.70
C ASN A 320 -13.91 6.27 31.34
N THR A 321 -14.99 6.77 30.78
CA THR A 321 -15.72 7.91 31.33
C THR A 321 -16.37 7.54 32.67
N GLU A 322 -16.96 6.35 32.77
CA GLU A 322 -17.55 5.85 34.02
C GLU A 322 -16.49 5.68 35.09
N ARG A 323 -15.31 5.12 34.75
CA ARG A 323 -14.16 4.98 35.66
C ARG A 323 -13.65 6.34 36.12
N TYR A 324 -13.46 7.27 35.20
CA TYR A 324 -13.04 8.63 35.51
C TYR A 324 -14.01 9.33 36.46
N ALA A 325 -15.32 9.21 36.18
CA ALA A 325 -16.36 9.78 37.04
C ALA A 325 -16.35 9.15 38.46
N GLN A 326 -16.12 7.83 38.56
CA GLN A 326 -15.98 7.14 39.85
C GLN A 326 -14.74 7.59 40.61
N GLU A 327 -13.58 7.70 39.93
CA GLU A 327 -12.34 8.20 40.53
C GLU A 327 -12.44 9.64 41.05
N GLN A 328 -13.23 10.47 40.33
CA GLN A 328 -13.49 11.85 40.71
C GLN A 328 -14.71 12.01 41.66
N GLY A 329 -15.36 10.91 42.04
CA GLY A 329 -16.53 10.93 42.96
C GLY A 329 -17.78 11.62 42.36
N MET A 330 -17.91 11.67 41.04
CA MET A 330 -19.00 12.30 40.33
C MET A 330 -20.25 11.39 40.32
N LYS A 331 -21.41 11.92 40.60
CA LYS A 331 -22.67 11.17 40.58
C LYS A 331 -23.32 11.15 39.19
N GLN A 332 -22.97 12.09 38.33
CA GLN A 332 -23.53 12.22 36.98
C GLN A 332 -22.44 12.56 35.97
N ILE A 333 -22.50 11.87 34.83
CA ILE A 333 -21.62 12.10 33.67
C ILE A 333 -22.28 13.12 32.76
N THR A 334 -21.61 14.25 32.59
CA THR A 334 -21.97 15.31 31.64
C THR A 334 -21.11 15.23 30.37
N VAL A 335 -21.41 16.07 29.38
CA VAL A 335 -20.61 16.20 28.18
C VAL A 335 -19.16 16.63 28.51
N GLU A 336 -18.98 17.51 29.47
CA GLU A 336 -17.69 17.97 29.95
C GLU A 336 -16.91 16.80 30.56
N THR A 337 -17.54 15.99 31.42
CA THR A 337 -16.93 14.80 32.01
C THR A 337 -16.44 13.81 30.94
N LEU A 338 -17.19 13.67 29.84
CA LEU A 338 -16.79 12.81 28.70
C LEU A 338 -15.51 13.33 28.02
N TYR A 339 -15.40 14.64 27.82
CA TYR A 339 -14.20 15.25 27.22
C TYR A 339 -13.01 15.27 28.18
N ASP A 340 -13.22 15.47 29.47
CA ASP A 340 -12.17 15.42 30.48
C ASP A 340 -11.61 14.02 30.63
N ALA A 341 -12.47 13.00 30.65
CA ALA A 341 -12.06 11.60 30.62
C ALA A 341 -11.22 11.29 29.35
N LYS A 342 -11.67 11.78 28.17
CA LYS A 342 -10.90 11.65 26.95
C LYS A 342 -9.51 12.27 27.07
N ALA A 343 -9.41 13.48 27.59
CA ALA A 343 -8.11 14.16 27.77
C ALA A 343 -7.21 13.42 28.78
N HIS A 344 -7.79 12.84 29.84
CA HIS A 344 -7.06 12.08 30.86
C HIS A 344 -6.47 10.79 30.31
N PHE A 345 -7.21 10.04 29.49
CA PHE A 345 -6.77 8.75 28.92
C PHE A 345 -6.12 8.86 27.53
N SER A 346 -5.92 10.07 26.98
CA SER A 346 -5.23 10.33 25.69
C SER A 346 -3.76 10.68 25.84
N ARG A 347 -3.20 10.61 27.07
CA ARG A 347 -1.79 10.89 27.36
C ARG A 347 -0.93 9.64 27.37
#